data_1bd1db53d4aa0b4498139bec5a91d797
#
_entry.id   1bd1db53d4aa0b4498139bec5a91d797
#
_cell.length_a   1.000
_cell.length_b   1.000
_cell.length_c   1.000
_cell.angle_alpha   90.00
_cell.angle_beta   90.00
_cell.angle_gamma   90.00
#
_symmetry.space_group_name_H-M   'P 1'
#
loop_
_entity.id
_entity.type
_entity.pdbx_description
1 polymer ?
#
loop_
_entity_poly.entity_id
_entity_poly.type
_entity_poly.pdbx_seq_one_letter_code
_entity_poly.pdbx_strand_id
1 'polypeptide(L)'
;NPKNVLLAVVWMQGEFDFSGTPANHTAQFGALVDKYRADLADMVGQCVGGSADGVPWICGDTTYFWKQKNETAYQTVYGSYKNKTEKNIHFVPFMTDENGANVPTNKPEEDP
;
A
#
# COMPACT_ATOMS: atom_id res chain seq x y z
N ASN A 1 20.15 -10.78 11.78
CA ASN A 1 21.33 -10.11 12.28
C ASN A 1 20.92 -8.88 13.11
N PRO A 2 21.37 -8.78 14.37
CA PRO A 2 21.01 -7.65 15.24
C PRO A 2 21.47 -6.28 14.73
N LYS A 3 22.38 -6.23 13.79
CA LYS A 3 22.85 -5.00 13.16
C LYS A 3 21.99 -4.54 11.99
N ASN A 4 21.12 -5.39 11.50
CA ASN A 4 20.18 -5.00 10.43
C ASN A 4 19.12 -4.10 10.99
N VAL A 5 18.69 -3.14 10.19
CA VAL A 5 17.63 -2.21 10.55
C VAL A 5 16.51 -2.30 9.51
N LEU A 6 15.30 -2.52 9.98
CA LEU A 6 14.11 -2.46 9.14
C LEU A 6 13.76 -1.01 8.86
N LEU A 7 13.84 -0.61 7.59
CA LEU A 7 13.65 0.77 7.17
C LEU A 7 12.21 1.07 6.75
N ALA A 8 11.54 0.13 6.11
CA ALA A 8 10.19 0.33 5.61
C ALA A 8 9.58 -1.00 5.22
N VAL A 9 8.24 -1.02 5.13
CA VAL A 9 7.49 -2.08 4.46
C VAL A 9 6.97 -1.50 3.13
N VAL A 10 7.28 -2.17 2.02
CA VAL A 10 6.73 -1.80 0.72
C VAL A 10 5.57 -2.74 0.42
N TRP A 11 4.41 -2.17 0.18
CA TRP A 11 3.17 -2.92 -0.01
C TRP A 11 2.60 -2.64 -1.39
N MET A 12 2.51 -3.70 -2.20
CA MET A 12 2.05 -3.62 -3.60
C MET A 12 0.98 -4.69 -3.83
N GLN A 13 -0.25 -4.40 -3.38
CA GLN A 13 -1.34 -5.37 -3.49
C GLN A 13 -2.68 -4.64 -3.43
N GLY A 14 -3.69 -5.19 -4.08
CA GLY A 14 -5.04 -4.65 -4.00
C GLY A 14 -5.94 -5.06 -5.17
N GLU A 15 -5.39 -5.34 -6.34
CA GLU A 15 -6.18 -5.60 -7.56
C GLU A 15 -7.07 -6.83 -7.43
N PHE A 16 -6.61 -7.83 -6.72
CA PHE A 16 -7.38 -9.08 -6.55
C PHE A 16 -8.72 -8.82 -5.86
N ASP A 17 -8.79 -7.84 -4.98
CA ASP A 17 -10.00 -7.53 -4.22
C ASP A 17 -11.04 -6.74 -5.03
N PHE A 18 -10.72 -6.34 -6.26
CA PHE A 18 -11.65 -5.59 -7.11
C PHE A 18 -12.87 -6.41 -7.52
N SER A 19 -12.71 -7.71 -7.67
CA SER A 19 -13.79 -8.62 -8.07
C SER A 19 -14.40 -9.37 -6.90
N GLY A 20 -13.85 -9.21 -5.69
CA GLY A 20 -14.31 -9.91 -4.49
C GLY A 20 -15.07 -8.97 -3.55
N THR A 21 -14.46 -8.68 -2.41
CA THR A 21 -15.06 -7.85 -1.36
C THR A 21 -14.20 -6.61 -1.09
N PRO A 22 -14.23 -5.59 -1.98
CA PRO A 22 -13.38 -4.40 -1.80
C PRO A 22 -13.56 -3.74 -0.43
N ALA A 23 -14.79 -3.72 0.10
CA ALA A 23 -15.07 -3.10 1.39
C ALA A 23 -14.34 -3.76 2.56
N ASN A 24 -14.01 -5.05 2.46
CA ASN A 24 -13.29 -5.75 3.53
C ASN A 24 -11.79 -5.43 3.51
N HIS A 25 -11.27 -4.92 2.41
CA HIS A 25 -9.84 -4.67 2.25
C HIS A 25 -9.32 -3.68 3.29
N THR A 26 -10.06 -2.60 3.55
CA THR A 26 -9.64 -1.57 4.51
C THR A 26 -9.45 -2.16 5.90
N ALA A 27 -10.41 -2.96 6.39
CA ALA A 27 -10.30 -3.59 7.70
C ALA A 27 -9.17 -4.62 7.74
N GLN A 28 -9.04 -5.44 6.70
CA GLN A 28 -8.00 -6.46 6.60
C GLN A 28 -6.61 -5.84 6.54
N PHE A 29 -6.44 -4.78 5.76
CA PHE A 29 -5.17 -4.08 5.66
C PHE A 29 -4.79 -3.43 7.00
N GLY A 30 -5.74 -2.75 7.65
CA GLY A 30 -5.50 -2.15 8.96
C GLY A 30 -5.10 -3.20 10.00
N ALA A 31 -5.79 -4.33 10.04
CA ALA A 31 -5.46 -5.43 10.92
C ALA A 31 -4.07 -6.02 10.63
N LEU A 32 -3.69 -6.12 9.36
CA LEU A 32 -2.37 -6.59 8.96
C LEU A 32 -1.26 -5.65 9.46
N VAL A 33 -1.43 -4.35 9.29
CA VAL A 33 -0.46 -3.36 9.78
C VAL A 33 -0.33 -3.44 11.30
N ASP A 34 -1.46 -3.51 12.00
CA ASP A 34 -1.47 -3.60 13.46
C ASP A 34 -0.77 -4.87 13.95
N LYS A 35 -1.07 -6.01 13.32
CA LYS A 35 -0.45 -7.31 13.65
C LYS A 35 1.06 -7.27 13.42
N TYR A 36 1.48 -6.72 12.28
CA TYR A 36 2.89 -6.61 11.91
C TYR A 36 3.64 -5.76 12.95
N ARG A 37 3.06 -4.62 13.33
CA ARG A 37 3.65 -3.72 14.32
C ARG A 37 3.69 -4.34 15.72
N ALA A 38 2.66 -5.09 16.09
CA ALA A 38 2.66 -5.82 17.35
C ALA A 38 3.78 -6.86 17.40
N ASP A 39 4.00 -7.58 16.30
CA ASP A 39 5.07 -8.58 16.21
C ASP A 39 6.47 -7.94 16.23
N LEU A 40 6.61 -6.67 15.86
CA LEU A 40 7.87 -5.94 15.91
C LEU A 40 8.16 -5.37 17.31
N ALA A 41 7.23 -5.44 18.25
CA ALA A 41 7.38 -4.80 19.56
C ALA A 41 8.65 -5.24 20.32
N ASP A 42 9.05 -6.50 20.14
CA ASP A 42 10.25 -7.07 20.77
C ASP A 42 11.54 -6.78 19.98
N MET A 43 11.42 -6.08 18.84
CA MET A 43 12.52 -5.83 17.91
C MET A 43 12.72 -4.35 17.63
N VAL A 44 12.28 -3.48 18.53
CA VAL A 44 12.30 -2.02 18.30
C VAL A 44 13.71 -1.48 18.08
N GLY A 45 14.72 -2.11 18.65
CA GLY A 45 16.12 -1.74 18.42
C GLY A 45 16.58 -1.98 16.98
N GLN A 46 15.84 -2.79 16.22
CA GLN A 46 16.10 -3.05 14.80
C GLN A 46 15.08 -2.35 13.90
N CYS A 47 14.24 -1.49 14.44
CA CYS A 47 13.29 -0.67 13.68
C CYS A 47 13.85 0.74 13.50
N VAL A 48 13.69 1.29 12.29
CA VAL A 48 14.04 2.68 12.03
C VAL A 48 13.29 3.59 13.01
N GLY A 49 13.97 4.58 13.56
CA GLY A 49 13.37 5.47 14.55
C GLY A 49 13.16 4.87 15.93
N GLY A 50 13.54 3.60 16.15
CA GLY A 50 13.50 2.97 17.48
C GLY A 50 12.11 2.55 17.93
N SER A 51 11.14 2.42 17.03
CA SER A 51 9.78 1.95 17.36
C SER A 51 9.15 1.19 16.21
N ALA A 52 8.20 0.31 16.51
CA ALA A 52 7.44 -0.40 15.49
C ALA A 52 6.62 0.57 14.63
N ASP A 53 6.01 1.58 15.24
CA ASP A 53 5.23 2.60 14.54
C ASP A 53 6.12 3.55 13.71
N GLY A 54 7.40 3.61 14.00
CA GLY A 54 8.38 4.38 13.24
C GLY A 54 8.74 3.75 11.90
N VAL A 55 8.39 2.48 11.67
CA VAL A 55 8.61 1.82 10.38
C VAL A 55 7.48 2.20 9.42
N PRO A 56 7.78 3.00 8.38
CA PRO A 56 6.74 3.44 7.45
C PRO A 56 6.27 2.29 6.55
N TRP A 57 4.98 2.31 6.22
CA TRP A 57 4.41 1.49 5.16
C TRP A 57 4.28 2.34 3.91
N ILE A 58 4.93 1.91 2.85
CA ILE A 58 4.93 2.58 1.56
C ILE A 58 4.06 1.76 0.63
N CYS A 59 2.86 2.25 0.37
CA CYS A 59 1.83 1.55 -0.40
C CYS A 59 1.78 2.11 -1.80
N GLY A 60 2.08 1.29 -2.79
CA GLY A 60 2.08 1.68 -4.18
C GLY A 60 0.69 1.68 -4.79
N ASP A 61 0.59 2.38 -5.90
CA ASP A 61 -0.62 2.45 -6.72
C ASP A 61 -0.73 1.25 -7.64
N THR A 62 -1.78 1.20 -8.41
CA THR A 62 -1.97 0.22 -9.49
C THR A 62 -1.97 0.90 -10.86
N THR A 63 -1.99 0.09 -11.91
CA THR A 63 -1.97 0.58 -13.28
C THR A 63 -3.30 1.22 -13.68
N TYR A 64 -3.25 2.04 -14.72
CA TYR A 64 -4.45 2.66 -15.29
C TYR A 64 -5.49 1.61 -15.71
N PHE A 65 -5.05 0.47 -16.23
CA PHE A 65 -5.94 -0.63 -16.61
C PHE A 65 -6.86 -1.03 -15.45
N TRP A 66 -6.32 -1.22 -14.27
CA TRP A 66 -7.09 -1.61 -13.10
C TRP A 66 -7.96 -0.47 -12.57
N LYS A 67 -7.46 0.77 -12.60
CA LYS A 67 -8.22 1.94 -12.15
C LYS A 67 -9.51 2.12 -12.94
N GLN A 68 -9.43 2.02 -14.27
CA GLN A 68 -10.59 2.21 -15.13
C GLN A 68 -11.52 1.00 -15.17
N LYS A 69 -11.01 -0.19 -14.91
CA LYS A 69 -11.81 -1.42 -14.94
C LYS A 69 -12.93 -1.41 -13.90
N ASN A 70 -12.65 -0.88 -12.72
CA ASN A 70 -13.64 -0.71 -11.66
C ASN A 70 -13.20 0.44 -10.74
N GLU A 71 -13.63 1.65 -11.08
CA GLU A 71 -13.23 2.85 -10.35
C GLU A 71 -13.69 2.82 -8.89
N THR A 72 -14.90 2.34 -8.62
CA THR A 72 -15.44 2.26 -7.27
C THR A 72 -14.59 1.31 -6.41
N ALA A 73 -14.25 0.15 -6.94
CA ALA A 73 -13.39 -0.80 -6.24
C ALA A 73 -12.00 -0.21 -6.02
N TYR A 74 -11.44 0.48 -7.02
CA TYR A 74 -10.16 1.18 -6.87
C TYR A 74 -10.20 2.18 -5.72
N GLN A 75 -11.21 3.04 -5.67
CA GLN A 75 -11.33 4.04 -4.61
C GLN A 75 -11.45 3.39 -3.22
N THR A 76 -12.15 2.27 -3.13
CA THR A 76 -12.31 1.55 -1.86
C THR A 76 -11.01 0.88 -1.43
N VAL A 77 -10.38 0.11 -2.30
CA VAL A 77 -9.18 -0.67 -1.97
C VAL A 77 -7.99 0.26 -1.73
N TYR A 78 -7.67 1.13 -2.69
CA TYR A 78 -6.51 2.02 -2.59
C TYR A 78 -6.76 3.21 -1.65
N GLY A 79 -8.02 3.50 -1.35
CA GLY A 79 -8.38 4.41 -0.27
C GLY A 79 -7.89 3.99 1.10
N SER A 80 -7.64 2.68 1.28
CA SER A 80 -7.05 2.14 2.51
C SER A 80 -5.65 2.68 2.78
N TYR A 81 -4.95 3.15 1.75
CA TYR A 81 -3.57 3.62 1.84
C TYR A 81 -3.45 5.14 1.86
N LYS A 82 -4.47 5.84 1.39
CA LYS A 82 -4.47 7.30 1.24
C LYS A 82 -4.83 7.97 2.57
N ASN A 83 -4.23 9.13 2.80
CA ASN A 83 -4.55 9.97 3.96
C ASN A 83 -4.40 9.25 5.31
N LYS A 84 -3.37 8.39 5.43
CA LYS A 84 -3.05 7.64 6.65
C LYS A 84 -1.67 8.01 7.20
N THR A 85 -1.19 9.23 6.90
CA THR A 85 0.15 9.66 7.32
C THR A 85 0.30 9.73 8.84
N GLU A 86 -0.78 9.98 9.58
CA GLU A 86 -0.78 9.95 11.03
C GLU A 86 -0.47 8.57 11.61
N LYS A 87 -0.69 7.51 10.80
CA LYS A 87 -0.34 6.13 11.14
C LYS A 87 0.96 5.68 10.48
N ASN A 88 1.70 6.59 9.88
CA ASN A 88 2.91 6.30 9.13
C ASN A 88 2.67 5.29 7.99
N ILE A 89 1.57 5.46 7.31
CA ILE A 89 1.18 4.74 6.10
C ILE A 89 1.10 5.78 4.98
N HIS A 90 1.84 5.55 3.91
CA HIS A 90 2.02 6.52 2.83
C HIS A 90 1.64 5.89 1.50
N PHE A 91 0.86 6.62 0.71
CA PHE A 91 0.47 6.19 -0.63
C PHE A 91 1.35 6.88 -1.67
N VAL A 92 1.88 6.08 -2.60
CA VAL A 92 2.70 6.58 -3.70
C VAL A 92 1.92 6.35 -5.00
N PRO A 93 1.33 7.40 -5.57
CA PRO A 93 0.62 7.28 -6.83
C PRO A 93 1.61 7.02 -7.97
N PHE A 94 1.18 6.26 -8.98
CA PHE A 94 1.95 6.15 -10.20
C PHE A 94 1.82 7.44 -11.00
N MET A 95 2.88 7.80 -11.70
CA MET A 95 2.86 8.95 -12.59
C MET A 95 1.85 8.71 -13.71
N THR A 96 1.05 9.73 -13.99
CA THR A 96 0.03 9.68 -15.04
C THR A 96 0.19 10.85 -15.99
N ASP A 97 -0.24 10.66 -17.23
CA ASP A 97 -0.35 11.73 -18.22
C ASP A 97 -1.63 12.57 -18.01
N GLU A 98 -1.88 13.51 -18.89
CA GLU A 98 -3.04 14.39 -18.84
C GLU A 98 -4.39 13.64 -18.97
N ASN A 99 -4.37 12.43 -19.51
CA ASN A 99 -5.57 11.58 -19.65
C ASN A 99 -5.72 10.60 -18.52
N GLY A 100 -4.82 10.62 -17.52
CA GLY A 100 -4.85 9.72 -16.38
C GLY A 100 -4.18 8.38 -16.61
N ALA A 101 -3.59 8.15 -17.79
CA ALA A 101 -2.84 6.92 -18.07
C ALA A 101 -1.46 6.95 -17.40
N ASN A 102 -0.95 5.80 -16.96
CA ASN A 102 0.37 5.72 -16.33
C ASN A 102 1.49 6.11 -17.30
N VAL A 103 2.54 6.73 -16.76
CA VAL A 103 3.71 7.18 -17.55
C VAL A 103 4.99 6.62 -16.91
N PRO A 104 5.85 5.94 -17.65
CA PRO A 104 5.65 5.44 -19.02
C PRO A 104 4.57 4.34 -19.03
N THR A 105 3.81 4.26 -20.11
CA THR A 105 2.78 3.23 -20.22
C THR A 105 3.32 2.00 -20.90
N ASN A 106 3.07 0.85 -20.32
CA ASN A 106 2.91 -0.36 -21.11
C ASN A 106 1.49 -0.34 -21.69
N LYS A 107 1.14 -1.28 -22.53
CA LYS A 107 -0.25 -1.40 -22.95
C LYS A 107 -1.08 -1.70 -21.72
N PRO A 108 -2.13 -0.92 -21.43
CA PRO A 108 -2.91 -1.16 -20.21
C PRO A 108 -3.45 -2.58 -20.07
N GLU A 109 -3.77 -3.22 -21.19
CA GLU A 109 -4.26 -4.59 -21.23
C GLU A 109 -3.19 -5.64 -20.93
N GLU A 110 -1.93 -5.26 -20.94
CA GLU A 110 -0.81 -6.17 -20.65
C GLU A 110 -0.30 -5.98 -19.21
N ASP A 111 -0.71 -4.92 -18.54
CA ASP A 111 -0.30 -4.67 -17.16
C ASP A 111 -0.99 -5.66 -16.21
N PRO A 112 -0.24 -6.33 -15.35
CA PRO A 112 -0.82 -7.26 -14.40
C PRO A 112 -1.70 -6.62 -13.35
#